data_7521dc04afd5d43f788123672004fbf1
#
_entry.id   7521dc04afd5d43f788123672004fbf1
#
_cell.length_a   1.000
_cell.length_b   1.000
_cell.length_c   1.000
_cell.angle_alpha   90.00
_cell.angle_beta   90.00
_cell.angle_gamma   90.00
#
_symmetry.space_group_name_H-M   'P 1'
#
loop_
_entity.id
_entity.type
_entity.pdbx_description
1 polymer ?
#
loop_
_entity_poly.entity_id
_entity_poly.type
_entity_poly.pdbx_seq_one_letter_code
_entity_poly.pdbx_strand_id
1 'polypeptide(L)'
;MAVTFSRLFGFAMVVVATLALAGCGGIMPKSSSLRASQSLKSATLTKLKDMGSSPGQAMMIRLFKQTNEFEVWKRTTAGTYKLFKTYEICAYSGTLGPKIKEGDRQAPEGFYNITPGLMNPNSSYYLSFDTGFPNKFDRAYGRTGSDLMVHGDCSSRGCYSMTDEAIAEIYALVRESFAGGNPVVQMQIYPFRMTPQRLAAYSTNPNIGFWQNLKEGYDRFELAKMPPSWDVCEKKYVFDLKREDGSPLEAAAACPPRSNDSLWTALQAKQAADDAVYKTEVAAISSREAKNAAAVQAEAEAKAAAKARGDAMGNFVGGLFGGGQPAPAETPTEAPASGGGAPVPAPAPKGT
;
A
#
# COMPACT_ATOMS: atom_id res chain seq x y z
N MET A 1 43.40 -75.24 42.60
CA MET A 1 43.04 -74.02 43.32
C MET A 1 43.09 -72.90 42.32
N ALA A 2 41.90 -72.52 41.83
CA ALA A 2 41.72 -71.44 40.89
C ALA A 2 40.63 -70.58 41.43
N VAL A 3 40.81 -69.29 41.73
CA VAL A 3 39.75 -68.35 41.97
C VAL A 3 40.20 -66.94 41.56
N THR A 4 39.47 -66.39 40.62
CA THR A 4 39.01 -65.02 40.47
C THR A 4 40.00 -63.89 40.23
N PHE A 5 40.08 -63.51 38.95
CA PHE A 5 40.32 -62.14 38.49
C PHE A 5 39.33 -61.82 37.32
N SER A 6 38.14 -61.32 37.68
CA SER A 6 37.23 -60.74 36.66
C SER A 6 36.11 -59.95 37.35
N ARG A 7 36.36 -58.73 37.81
CA ARG A 7 35.31 -57.78 38.22
C ARG A 7 35.80 -56.31 38.35
N LEU A 8 36.74 -55.85 37.57
CA LEU A 8 37.19 -54.42 37.64
C LEU A 8 37.19 -53.65 36.33
N PHE A 9 36.66 -54.21 35.25
CA PHE A 9 36.65 -53.49 33.96
C PHE A 9 35.24 -53.07 33.50
N GLY A 10 34.20 -53.25 34.30
CA GLY A 10 32.80 -52.98 33.96
C GLY A 10 32.28 -51.59 34.35
N PHE A 11 32.98 -50.76 35.11
CA PHE A 11 32.44 -49.50 35.65
C PHE A 11 32.96 -48.22 34.97
N ALA A 12 33.97 -48.31 34.12
CA ALA A 12 34.57 -47.16 33.48
C ALA A 12 33.93 -46.77 32.12
N MET A 13 33.06 -47.63 31.55
CA MET A 13 32.43 -47.37 30.23
C MET A 13 31.01 -46.84 30.27
N VAL A 14 30.36 -46.80 31.45
CA VAL A 14 28.96 -46.28 31.57
C VAL A 14 28.90 -44.78 31.90
N VAL A 15 30.00 -44.16 32.38
CA VAL A 15 30.04 -42.74 32.74
C VAL A 15 30.32 -41.80 31.56
N VAL A 16 30.88 -42.31 30.46
CA VAL A 16 31.19 -41.49 29.27
C VAL A 16 30.02 -41.36 28.29
N ALA A 17 29.03 -42.26 28.38
CA ALA A 17 27.85 -42.21 27.47
C ALA A 17 26.75 -41.26 27.92
N THR A 18 26.78 -40.69 29.13
CA THR A 18 25.72 -39.77 29.64
C THR A 18 26.03 -38.28 29.53
N LEU A 19 27.21 -37.90 29.06
CA LEU A 19 27.58 -36.48 28.88
C LEU A 19 27.48 -35.96 27.44
N ALA A 20 27.00 -36.76 26.48
CA ALA A 20 26.86 -36.35 25.08
C ALA A 20 25.44 -35.91 24.67
N LEU A 21 24.50 -35.78 25.61
CA LEU A 21 23.10 -35.40 25.32
C LEU A 21 22.70 -33.98 25.80
N ALA A 22 23.63 -33.18 26.25
CA ALA A 22 23.36 -31.85 26.78
C ALA A 22 23.90 -30.73 25.87
N GLY A 23 23.80 -30.85 24.56
CA GLY A 23 24.39 -29.87 23.65
C GLY A 23 23.72 -29.72 22.27
N CYS A 24 22.40 -29.74 22.20
CA CYS A 24 21.69 -29.21 21.03
C CYS A 24 20.38 -28.56 21.51
N GLY A 25 20.51 -27.45 22.22
CA GLY A 25 19.46 -26.45 22.30
C GLY A 25 19.36 -25.72 20.97
N GLY A 26 19.18 -26.47 19.89
CA GLY A 26 18.79 -25.88 18.60
C GLY A 26 17.48 -25.15 18.80
N ILE A 27 17.47 -23.85 18.54
CA ILE A 27 16.26 -23.06 18.42
C ILE A 27 15.40 -23.76 17.37
N MET A 28 14.51 -24.66 17.82
CA MET A 28 13.53 -25.26 16.91
C MET A 28 12.70 -24.11 16.35
N PRO A 29 12.60 -23.95 15.03
CA PRO A 29 11.70 -22.97 14.47
C PRO A 29 10.31 -23.27 15.02
N LYS A 30 9.68 -22.29 15.68
CA LYS A 30 8.29 -22.45 16.17
C LYS A 30 7.45 -22.93 15.00
N SER A 31 6.73 -24.04 15.16
CA SER A 31 5.83 -24.52 14.11
C SER A 31 4.85 -23.40 13.76
N SER A 32 4.35 -23.38 12.54
CA SER A 32 3.40 -22.36 12.07
C SER A 32 2.18 -22.24 12.99
N SER A 33 1.71 -23.36 13.53
CA SER A 33 0.61 -23.40 14.50
C SER A 33 0.96 -22.67 15.81
N LEU A 34 2.19 -22.78 16.31
CA LEU A 34 2.63 -22.07 17.52
C LEU A 34 2.74 -20.55 17.27
N ARG A 35 3.17 -20.12 16.09
CA ARG A 35 3.19 -18.69 15.73
C ARG A 35 1.79 -18.11 15.68
N ALA A 36 0.87 -18.80 15.03
CA ALA A 36 -0.52 -18.36 14.88
C ALA A 36 -1.29 -18.33 16.20
N SER A 37 -0.95 -19.18 17.19
CA SER A 37 -1.57 -19.23 18.51
C SER A 37 -0.90 -18.35 19.57
N GLN A 38 0.15 -17.60 19.21
CA GLN A 38 0.89 -16.75 20.13
C GLN A 38 -0.05 -15.73 20.80
N SER A 39 -0.01 -15.62 22.12
CA SER A 39 -0.79 -14.65 22.88
C SER A 39 -0.30 -13.23 22.66
N LEU A 40 -1.20 -12.27 22.78
CA LEU A 40 -0.86 -10.84 22.80
C LEU A 40 0.07 -10.53 23.99
N LYS A 41 1.04 -9.65 23.76
CA LYS A 41 1.98 -9.19 24.79
C LYS A 41 1.22 -8.40 25.88
N SER A 42 1.71 -8.45 27.14
CA SER A 42 1.11 -7.70 28.25
C SER A 42 0.98 -6.20 27.96
N ALA A 43 1.99 -5.59 27.32
CA ALA A 43 1.92 -4.18 26.91
C ALA A 43 0.76 -3.88 25.94
N THR A 44 0.47 -4.79 25.00
CA THR A 44 -0.66 -4.69 24.08
C THR A 44 -1.99 -4.78 24.86
N LEU A 45 -2.10 -5.70 25.80
CA LEU A 45 -3.30 -5.86 26.61
C LEU A 45 -3.55 -4.63 27.50
N THR A 46 -2.51 -4.10 28.13
CA THR A 46 -2.57 -2.87 28.94
C THR A 46 -3.05 -1.70 28.07
N LYS A 47 -2.44 -1.49 26.90
CA LYS A 47 -2.82 -0.41 25.99
C LYS A 47 -4.28 -0.51 25.52
N LEU A 48 -4.77 -1.72 25.21
CA LEU A 48 -6.18 -1.95 24.88
C LEU A 48 -7.10 -1.55 26.04
N LYS A 49 -6.78 -1.97 27.25
CA LYS A 49 -7.53 -1.62 28.46
C LYS A 49 -7.57 -0.12 28.69
N ASP A 50 -6.43 0.56 28.61
CA ASP A 50 -6.29 2.01 28.85
C ASP A 50 -7.08 2.85 27.85
N MET A 51 -7.23 2.36 26.60
CA MET A 51 -8.06 3.03 25.60
C MET A 51 -9.55 2.70 25.70
N GLY A 52 -9.95 1.89 26.65
CA GLY A 52 -11.35 1.42 26.85
C GLY A 52 -11.77 0.35 25.84
N SER A 53 -10.86 -0.54 25.47
CA SER A 53 -11.10 -1.64 24.52
C SER A 53 -10.62 -2.98 25.11
N SER A 54 -10.73 -4.06 24.36
CA SER A 54 -10.23 -5.38 24.70
C SER A 54 -9.83 -6.16 23.44
N PRO A 55 -9.10 -7.27 23.56
CA PRO A 55 -8.75 -8.11 22.41
C PRO A 55 -9.95 -8.53 21.57
N GLY A 56 -11.04 -8.99 22.21
CA GLY A 56 -12.27 -9.45 21.54
C GLY A 56 -13.15 -8.35 20.93
N GLN A 57 -12.89 -7.08 21.21
CA GLN A 57 -13.65 -6.01 20.57
C GLN A 57 -13.37 -5.94 19.07
N ALA A 58 -14.35 -5.44 18.30
CA ALA A 58 -14.22 -5.26 16.86
C ALA A 58 -13.02 -4.38 16.52
N MET A 59 -12.41 -4.66 15.37
CA MET A 59 -11.30 -3.89 14.85
C MET A 59 -11.48 -3.55 13.38
N MET A 60 -10.72 -2.58 12.94
CA MET A 60 -10.62 -2.14 11.56
C MET A 60 -9.16 -1.82 11.24
N ILE A 61 -8.78 -1.99 9.99
CA ILE A 61 -7.46 -1.67 9.46
C ILE A 61 -7.59 -0.54 8.44
N ARG A 62 -6.69 0.45 8.51
CA ARG A 62 -6.50 1.47 7.46
C ARG A 62 -5.06 1.46 7.02
N LEU A 63 -4.86 1.56 5.72
CA LEU A 63 -3.55 1.48 5.11
C LEU A 63 -3.36 2.64 4.14
N PHE A 64 -2.19 3.28 4.19
CA PHE A 64 -1.82 4.40 3.32
C PHE A 64 -0.52 4.09 2.60
N LYS A 65 -0.60 3.87 1.27
CA LYS A 65 0.56 3.44 0.46
C LYS A 65 1.67 4.49 0.44
N GLN A 66 1.33 5.77 0.26
CA GLN A 66 2.30 6.84 0.12
C GLN A 66 3.19 7.05 1.34
N THR A 67 2.67 6.78 2.53
CA THR A 67 3.36 7.00 3.81
C THR A 67 3.79 5.70 4.48
N ASN A 68 3.58 4.54 3.84
CA ASN A 68 3.86 3.21 4.38
C ASN A 68 3.21 2.96 5.75
N GLU A 69 2.04 3.53 5.99
CA GLU A 69 1.36 3.41 7.28
C GLU A 69 0.30 2.32 7.25
N PHE A 70 0.29 1.49 8.30
CA PHE A 70 -0.71 0.48 8.57
C PHE A 70 -1.31 0.75 9.95
N GLU A 71 -2.52 1.30 9.98
CA GLU A 71 -3.24 1.66 11.20
C GLU A 71 -4.16 0.53 11.65
N VAL A 72 -4.08 0.17 12.92
CA VAL A 72 -5.06 -0.70 13.59
C VAL A 72 -5.94 0.14 14.49
N TRP A 73 -7.24 0.04 14.28
CA TRP A 73 -8.27 0.72 15.05
C TRP A 73 -9.10 -0.29 15.82
N LYS A 74 -9.42 0.00 17.07
CA LYS A 74 -10.21 -0.87 17.94
C LYS A 74 -11.46 -0.15 18.42
N ARG A 75 -12.59 -0.89 18.41
CA ARG A 75 -13.84 -0.41 19.02
C ARG A 75 -13.66 -0.31 20.53
N THR A 76 -14.12 0.80 21.09
CA THR A 76 -14.09 1.05 22.54
C THR A 76 -15.46 0.77 23.16
N THR A 77 -15.52 0.75 24.47
CA THR A 77 -16.79 0.66 25.24
C THR A 77 -17.74 1.83 24.97
N ALA A 78 -17.20 2.98 24.50
CA ALA A 78 -18.01 4.10 24.05
C ALA A 78 -18.69 3.88 22.69
N GLY A 79 -18.45 2.72 22.04
CA GLY A 79 -19.05 2.36 20.76
C GLY A 79 -18.30 2.87 19.53
N THR A 80 -17.39 3.84 19.67
CA THR A 80 -16.58 4.39 18.57
C THR A 80 -15.20 3.73 18.50
N TYR A 81 -14.54 3.86 17.35
CA TYR A 81 -13.20 3.32 17.14
C TYR A 81 -12.14 4.37 17.48
N LYS A 82 -11.09 3.92 18.17
CA LYS A 82 -9.89 4.70 18.44
C LYS A 82 -8.67 4.03 17.81
N LEU A 83 -7.70 4.83 17.40
CA LEU A 83 -6.43 4.34 16.88
C LEU A 83 -5.68 3.60 17.99
N PHE A 84 -5.48 2.30 17.78
CA PHE A 84 -4.67 1.49 18.69
C PHE A 84 -3.18 1.71 18.41
N LYS A 85 -2.76 1.52 17.15
CA LYS A 85 -1.35 1.64 16.78
C LYS A 85 -1.21 1.85 15.27
N THR A 86 -0.19 2.59 14.88
CA THR A 86 0.32 2.66 13.52
C THR A 86 1.58 1.81 13.43
N TYR A 87 1.64 0.91 12.45
CA TYR A 87 2.79 0.12 12.10
C TYR A 87 3.34 0.63 10.78
N GLU A 88 4.64 0.45 10.58
CA GLU A 88 5.27 0.71 9.30
C GLU A 88 5.12 -0.49 8.38
N ILE A 89 4.76 -0.25 7.12
CA ILE A 89 4.78 -1.24 6.04
C ILE A 89 6.21 -1.30 5.53
N CYS A 90 6.87 -2.47 5.62
CA CYS A 90 8.22 -2.66 5.12
C CYS A 90 8.32 -2.42 3.62
N ALA A 91 7.41 -3.03 2.87
CA ALA A 91 7.33 -2.89 1.42
C ALA A 91 5.93 -3.24 0.90
N TYR A 92 5.53 -2.61 -0.18
CA TYR A 92 4.45 -3.05 -1.05
C TYR A 92 4.91 -2.92 -2.51
N SER A 93 4.28 -3.66 -3.41
CA SER A 93 4.65 -3.62 -4.83
C SER A 93 3.76 -2.68 -5.63
N GLY A 94 4.35 -2.07 -6.66
CA GLY A 94 3.67 -1.19 -7.59
C GLY A 94 3.72 0.28 -7.17
N THR A 95 2.81 1.05 -7.73
CA THR A 95 2.68 2.50 -7.53
C THR A 95 1.35 2.84 -6.83
N LEU A 96 1.05 4.13 -6.69
CA LEU A 96 -0.29 4.56 -6.30
C LEU A 96 -1.28 4.22 -7.42
N GLY A 97 -2.40 3.63 -7.05
CA GLY A 97 -3.43 3.14 -7.94
C GLY A 97 -3.91 1.73 -7.61
N PRO A 98 -5.07 1.32 -8.13
CA PRO A 98 -5.63 0.01 -7.88
C PRO A 98 -4.89 -1.10 -8.63
N LYS A 99 -4.99 -2.34 -8.14
CA LYS A 99 -4.63 -3.53 -8.90
C LYS A 99 -5.64 -3.74 -10.03
N ILE A 100 -5.15 -4.10 -11.22
CA ILE A 100 -5.97 -4.28 -12.42
C ILE A 100 -6.00 -5.73 -12.88
N LYS A 101 -4.85 -6.41 -12.94
CA LYS A 101 -4.77 -7.77 -13.51
C LYS A 101 -3.72 -8.62 -12.81
N GLU A 102 -3.90 -9.93 -12.93
CA GLU A 102 -2.89 -10.91 -12.50
C GLU A 102 -1.52 -10.56 -13.10
N GLY A 103 -0.47 -10.70 -12.30
CA GLY A 103 0.92 -10.44 -12.73
C GLY A 103 1.33 -8.98 -12.86
N ASP A 104 0.45 -8.00 -12.63
CA ASP A 104 0.79 -6.56 -12.71
C ASP A 104 1.68 -6.07 -11.55
N ARG A 105 1.94 -6.92 -10.56
CA ARG A 105 2.73 -6.61 -9.35
C ARG A 105 2.26 -5.37 -8.62
N GLN A 106 0.96 -5.10 -8.66
CA GLN A 106 0.33 -3.94 -8.05
C GLN A 106 -0.42 -4.36 -6.79
N ALA A 107 -0.13 -3.72 -5.66
CA ALA A 107 -0.89 -3.88 -4.43
C ALA A 107 -2.25 -3.17 -4.55
N PRO A 108 -3.36 -3.80 -4.08
CA PRO A 108 -4.71 -3.29 -4.26
C PRO A 108 -4.99 -2.01 -3.46
N GLU A 109 -5.99 -1.25 -3.90
CA GLU A 109 -6.61 -0.14 -3.17
C GLU A 109 -8.13 -0.36 -3.16
N GLY A 110 -8.79 -0.01 -2.06
CA GLY A 110 -10.25 -0.20 -1.93
C GLY A 110 -10.69 -0.60 -0.52
N PHE A 111 -11.91 -1.10 -0.44
CA PHE A 111 -12.53 -1.58 0.80
C PHE A 111 -12.67 -3.10 0.76
N TYR A 112 -12.12 -3.78 1.74
CA TYR A 112 -12.08 -5.24 1.82
C TYR A 112 -12.60 -5.70 3.18
N ASN A 113 -13.09 -6.93 3.22
CA ASN A 113 -13.59 -7.58 4.43
C ASN A 113 -12.79 -8.85 4.68
N ILE A 114 -11.93 -8.81 5.69
CA ILE A 114 -11.19 -9.98 6.15
C ILE A 114 -12.13 -10.83 7.00
N THR A 115 -12.23 -12.11 6.68
CA THR A 115 -13.00 -13.10 7.42
C THR A 115 -12.07 -14.16 8.04
N PRO A 116 -12.53 -15.00 8.98
CA PRO A 116 -11.70 -16.07 9.54
C PRO A 116 -11.07 -16.98 8.48
N GLY A 117 -11.77 -17.26 7.37
CA GLY A 117 -11.27 -18.11 6.28
C GLY A 117 -10.12 -17.51 5.49
N LEU A 118 -9.85 -16.21 5.61
CA LEU A 118 -8.74 -15.52 4.95
C LEU A 118 -7.46 -15.50 5.80
N MET A 119 -7.51 -16.01 7.04
CA MET A 119 -6.34 -16.13 7.90
C MET A 119 -5.47 -17.31 7.46
N ASN A 120 -4.17 -17.06 7.25
CA ASN A 120 -3.22 -18.09 6.85
C ASN A 120 -2.14 -18.32 7.94
N PRO A 121 -2.34 -19.28 8.84
CA PRO A 121 -1.37 -19.63 9.88
C PRO A 121 -0.11 -20.31 9.34
N ASN A 122 -0.18 -20.88 8.12
CA ASN A 122 0.88 -21.66 7.50
C ASN A 122 1.63 -20.88 6.40
N SER A 123 1.62 -19.54 6.49
CA SER A 123 2.31 -18.71 5.53
C SER A 123 3.81 -19.01 5.45
N SER A 124 4.35 -19.08 4.23
CA SER A 124 5.80 -19.14 3.98
C SER A 124 6.52 -17.86 4.42
N TYR A 125 5.76 -16.76 4.58
CA TYR A 125 6.24 -15.45 5.04
C TYR A 125 5.79 -15.19 6.48
N TYR A 126 6.16 -16.07 7.39
CA TYR A 126 5.90 -16.05 8.81
C TYR A 126 4.42 -16.26 9.17
N LEU A 127 3.57 -15.28 9.04
CA LEU A 127 2.10 -15.30 9.18
C LEU A 127 1.50 -14.39 8.11
N SER A 128 0.28 -14.70 7.66
CA SER A 128 -0.41 -13.81 6.73
C SER A 128 -1.94 -13.90 6.86
N PHE A 129 -2.61 -12.94 6.27
CA PHE A 129 -4.03 -13.02 5.92
C PHE A 129 -4.24 -12.39 4.55
N ASP A 130 -5.20 -12.95 3.80
CA ASP A 130 -5.57 -12.42 2.50
C ASP A 130 -6.42 -11.15 2.65
N THR A 131 -6.26 -10.20 1.74
CA THR A 131 -7.02 -8.96 1.71
C THR A 131 -8.48 -9.16 1.30
N GLY A 132 -8.78 -10.26 0.62
CA GLY A 132 -10.08 -10.53 -0.01
C GLY A 132 -10.21 -9.93 -1.41
N PHE A 133 -9.09 -9.58 -2.06
CA PHE A 133 -9.09 -9.17 -3.47
C PHE A 133 -9.34 -10.39 -4.39
N PRO A 134 -10.10 -10.29 -5.49
CA PRO A 134 -10.90 -9.15 -5.91
C PRO A 134 -12.24 -9.09 -5.16
N ASN A 135 -12.59 -7.90 -4.68
CA ASN A 135 -13.89 -7.67 -4.07
C ASN A 135 -15.00 -7.44 -5.14
N LYS A 136 -16.20 -7.05 -4.71
CA LYS A 136 -17.33 -6.78 -5.63
C LYS A 136 -17.05 -5.65 -6.61
N PHE A 137 -16.39 -4.59 -6.16
CA PHE A 137 -15.99 -3.46 -7.01
C PHE A 137 -14.95 -3.91 -8.05
N ASP A 138 -13.93 -4.64 -7.63
CA ASP A 138 -12.88 -5.13 -8.52
C ASP A 138 -13.45 -6.03 -9.61
N ARG A 139 -14.36 -6.95 -9.24
CA ARG A 139 -15.06 -7.83 -10.19
C ARG A 139 -15.96 -7.06 -11.16
N ALA A 140 -16.60 -5.97 -10.72
CA ALA A 140 -17.42 -5.12 -11.60
C ALA A 140 -16.60 -4.43 -12.70
N TYR A 141 -15.29 -4.25 -12.46
CA TYR A 141 -14.32 -3.74 -13.44
C TYR A 141 -13.51 -4.84 -14.15
N GLY A 142 -13.84 -6.11 -13.95
CA GLY A 142 -13.11 -7.22 -14.54
C GLY A 142 -11.67 -7.35 -14.06
N ARG A 143 -11.36 -6.83 -12.87
CA ARG A 143 -10.02 -6.95 -12.28
C ARG A 143 -9.75 -8.39 -11.86
N THR A 144 -8.52 -8.84 -12.05
CA THR A 144 -8.10 -10.22 -11.78
C THR A 144 -6.86 -10.28 -10.91
N GLY A 145 -6.69 -11.42 -10.23
CA GLY A 145 -5.57 -11.70 -9.34
C GLY A 145 -6.01 -12.49 -8.11
N SER A 146 -5.05 -13.08 -7.43
CA SER A 146 -5.24 -13.88 -6.22
C SER A 146 -4.07 -13.68 -5.24
N ASP A 147 -4.21 -14.20 -4.03
CA ASP A 147 -3.14 -14.29 -3.03
C ASP A 147 -2.49 -12.95 -2.68
N LEU A 148 -3.32 -11.90 -2.61
CA LEU A 148 -2.86 -10.56 -2.20
C LEU A 148 -2.97 -10.43 -0.69
N MET A 149 -1.85 -10.62 -0.02
CA MET A 149 -1.80 -10.79 1.42
C MET A 149 -1.15 -9.61 2.15
N VAL A 150 -1.47 -9.50 3.44
CA VAL A 150 -0.62 -8.86 4.45
C VAL A 150 0.17 -9.96 5.12
N HIS A 151 1.52 -9.87 5.15
CA HIS A 151 2.40 -10.94 5.63
C HIS A 151 3.68 -10.42 6.27
N GLY A 152 4.46 -11.28 6.91
CA GLY A 152 5.80 -10.99 7.46
C GLY A 152 6.90 -10.97 6.39
N ASP A 153 8.16 -11.07 6.83
CA ASP A 153 9.36 -11.20 5.99
C ASP A 153 9.76 -9.98 5.15
N CYS A 154 9.22 -8.82 5.40
CA CYS A 154 9.62 -7.53 4.78
C CYS A 154 9.92 -7.57 3.27
N SER A 155 9.36 -8.52 2.49
CA SER A 155 9.53 -8.64 1.03
C SER A 155 8.18 -8.67 0.32
N SER A 156 8.03 -8.04 -0.85
CA SER A 156 6.74 -7.98 -1.54
C SER A 156 6.84 -8.18 -3.06
N ARG A 157 5.83 -8.88 -3.63
CA ARG A 157 5.58 -9.03 -5.08
C ARG A 157 4.12 -8.73 -5.48
N GLY A 158 3.43 -7.85 -4.77
CA GLY A 158 2.00 -7.52 -4.94
C GLY A 158 1.26 -7.45 -3.61
N CYS A 159 1.91 -7.86 -2.53
CA CYS A 159 1.38 -7.91 -1.17
C CYS A 159 1.80 -6.67 -0.35
N TYR A 160 1.33 -6.62 0.89
CA TYR A 160 1.80 -5.69 1.91
C TYR A 160 2.66 -6.46 2.92
N SER A 161 3.96 -6.21 2.96
CA SER A 161 4.86 -6.89 3.88
C SER A 161 5.13 -6.06 5.13
N MET A 162 5.18 -6.75 6.26
CA MET A 162 5.41 -6.22 7.59
C MET A 162 6.63 -6.91 8.19
N THR A 163 7.18 -6.37 9.29
CA THR A 163 8.12 -7.17 10.09
C THR A 163 7.40 -8.35 10.73
N ASP A 164 8.13 -9.41 11.08
CA ASP A 164 7.56 -10.59 11.73
C ASP A 164 6.90 -10.25 13.07
N GLU A 165 7.45 -9.31 13.83
CA GLU A 165 6.85 -8.83 15.07
C GLU A 165 5.56 -8.06 14.83
N ALA A 166 5.51 -7.22 13.79
CA ALA A 166 4.33 -6.45 13.47
C ALA A 166 3.19 -7.36 13.01
N ILE A 167 3.46 -8.28 12.07
CA ILE A 167 2.42 -9.21 11.63
C ILE A 167 1.97 -10.17 12.73
N ALA A 168 2.86 -10.59 13.65
CA ALA A 168 2.47 -11.42 14.78
C ALA A 168 1.46 -10.71 15.68
N GLU A 169 1.69 -9.44 16.02
CA GLU A 169 0.76 -8.65 16.82
C GLU A 169 -0.55 -8.39 16.07
N ILE A 170 -0.49 -7.97 14.81
CA ILE A 170 -1.66 -7.71 13.97
C ILE A 170 -2.50 -8.98 13.79
N TYR A 171 -1.87 -10.09 13.45
CA TYR A 171 -2.52 -11.39 13.27
C TYR A 171 -3.25 -11.83 14.56
N ALA A 172 -2.59 -11.71 15.70
CA ALA A 172 -3.20 -12.02 16.99
C ALA A 172 -4.39 -11.10 17.29
N LEU A 173 -4.31 -9.79 17.03
CA LEU A 173 -5.42 -8.85 17.19
C LEU A 173 -6.62 -9.19 16.29
N VAL A 174 -6.39 -9.60 15.05
CA VAL A 174 -7.42 -10.07 14.12
C VAL A 174 -8.06 -11.34 14.62
N ARG A 175 -7.26 -12.32 15.02
CA ARG A 175 -7.73 -13.60 15.61
C ARG A 175 -8.60 -13.36 16.85
N GLU A 176 -8.13 -12.54 17.78
CA GLU A 176 -8.87 -12.23 19.01
C GLU A 176 -10.18 -11.48 18.73
N SER A 177 -10.19 -10.60 17.71
CA SER A 177 -11.42 -9.94 17.27
C SER A 177 -12.45 -10.97 16.79
N PHE A 178 -12.04 -11.96 16.00
CA PHE A 178 -12.92 -13.05 15.56
C PHE A 178 -13.38 -13.91 16.73
N ALA A 179 -12.49 -14.25 17.63
CA ALA A 179 -12.84 -15.00 18.86
C ALA A 179 -13.85 -14.26 19.75
N GLY A 180 -13.85 -12.92 19.69
CA GLY A 180 -14.84 -12.06 20.35
C GLY A 180 -16.20 -12.00 19.66
N GLY A 181 -16.42 -12.79 18.59
CA GLY A 181 -17.69 -12.88 17.87
C GLY A 181 -17.85 -11.89 16.71
N ASN A 182 -16.82 -11.13 16.35
CA ASN A 182 -16.89 -10.22 15.20
C ASN A 182 -16.67 -11.04 13.92
N PRO A 183 -17.61 -11.04 12.95
CA PRO A 183 -17.51 -11.91 11.77
C PRO A 183 -16.51 -11.36 10.72
N VAL A 184 -16.15 -10.08 10.81
CA VAL A 184 -15.39 -9.36 9.80
C VAL A 184 -14.44 -8.35 10.44
N VAL A 185 -13.25 -8.23 9.88
CA VAL A 185 -12.36 -7.09 10.07
C VAL A 185 -12.33 -6.30 8.76
N GLN A 186 -12.89 -5.09 8.77
CA GLN A 186 -12.84 -4.23 7.58
C GLN A 186 -11.43 -3.71 7.38
N MET A 187 -10.94 -3.76 6.14
CA MET A 187 -9.66 -3.21 5.71
C MET A 187 -9.89 -2.16 4.63
N GLN A 188 -9.43 -0.95 4.88
CA GLN A 188 -9.52 0.20 3.97
C GLN A 188 -8.12 0.54 3.48
N ILE A 189 -7.89 0.44 2.17
CA ILE A 189 -6.60 0.65 1.55
C ILE A 189 -6.65 1.89 0.66
N TYR A 190 -5.85 2.87 0.99
CA TYR A 190 -5.80 4.18 0.34
C TYR A 190 -4.45 4.45 -0.29
N PRO A 191 -4.38 5.23 -1.38
CA PRO A 191 -3.11 5.70 -1.96
C PRO A 191 -2.36 6.61 -0.98
N PHE A 192 -3.08 7.48 -0.30
CA PHE A 192 -2.58 8.49 0.64
C PHE A 192 -3.71 8.91 1.60
N ARG A 193 -3.42 9.75 2.60
CA ARG A 193 -4.45 10.37 3.43
C ARG A 193 -5.33 11.27 2.56
N MET A 194 -6.65 10.98 2.53
CA MET A 194 -7.60 11.49 1.54
C MET A 194 -8.00 12.96 1.81
N THR A 195 -7.01 13.83 1.96
CA THR A 195 -7.25 15.28 2.09
C THR A 195 -7.47 15.94 0.73
N PRO A 196 -8.22 17.05 0.64
CA PRO A 196 -8.44 17.76 -0.62
C PRO A 196 -7.13 18.24 -1.27
N GLN A 197 -6.13 18.65 -0.47
CA GLN A 197 -4.82 19.06 -0.98
C GLN A 197 -4.07 17.90 -1.63
N ARG A 198 -4.10 16.70 -1.02
CA ARG A 198 -3.46 15.51 -1.61
C ARG A 198 -4.14 15.09 -2.90
N LEU A 199 -5.48 15.08 -2.92
CA LEU A 199 -6.22 14.82 -4.16
C LEU A 199 -5.90 15.84 -5.25
N ALA A 200 -5.80 17.12 -4.92
CA ALA A 200 -5.44 18.18 -5.86
C ALA A 200 -4.04 17.97 -6.48
N ALA A 201 -3.08 17.51 -5.68
CA ALA A 201 -1.74 17.17 -6.18
C ALA A 201 -1.73 16.03 -7.21
N TYR A 202 -2.80 15.26 -7.29
CA TYR A 202 -2.99 14.16 -8.26
C TYR A 202 -4.18 14.40 -9.19
N SER A 203 -4.61 15.66 -9.37
CA SER A 203 -5.82 16.01 -10.14
C SER A 203 -5.80 15.52 -11.59
N THR A 204 -4.62 15.38 -12.20
CA THR A 204 -4.44 14.87 -13.56
C THR A 204 -4.20 13.35 -13.63
N ASN A 205 -4.17 12.66 -12.49
CA ASN A 205 -3.94 11.21 -12.44
C ASN A 205 -5.18 10.46 -12.96
N PRO A 206 -5.03 9.43 -13.82
CA PRO A 206 -6.17 8.67 -14.34
C PRO A 206 -7.01 7.98 -13.25
N ASN A 207 -6.48 7.77 -12.06
CA ASN A 207 -7.20 7.16 -10.94
C ASN A 207 -7.96 8.18 -10.08
N ILE A 208 -7.95 9.48 -10.40
CA ILE A 208 -8.52 10.53 -9.54
C ILE A 208 -10.00 10.28 -9.21
N GLY A 209 -10.81 9.88 -10.18
CA GLY A 209 -12.23 9.56 -9.96
C GLY A 209 -12.45 8.37 -9.02
N PHE A 210 -11.59 7.35 -9.11
CA PHE A 210 -11.60 6.23 -8.16
C PHE A 210 -11.23 6.69 -6.75
N TRP A 211 -10.21 7.50 -6.61
CA TRP A 211 -9.78 8.03 -5.32
C TRP A 211 -10.81 8.98 -4.67
N GLN A 212 -11.49 9.79 -5.48
CA GLN A 212 -12.61 10.60 -5.00
C GLN A 212 -13.76 9.72 -4.46
N ASN A 213 -14.03 8.59 -5.11
CA ASN A 213 -15.01 7.63 -4.59
C ASN A 213 -14.53 6.96 -3.28
N LEU A 214 -13.24 6.59 -3.16
CA LEU A 214 -12.70 6.10 -1.90
C LEU A 214 -12.78 7.13 -0.77
N LYS A 215 -12.63 8.42 -1.11
CA LYS A 215 -12.71 9.52 -0.13
C LYS A 215 -14.06 9.57 0.59
N GLU A 216 -15.16 9.23 -0.06
CA GLU A 216 -16.48 9.20 0.61
C GLU A 216 -16.46 8.27 1.84
N GLY A 217 -15.94 7.05 1.68
CA GLY A 217 -15.83 6.11 2.81
C GLY A 217 -14.80 6.54 3.86
N TYR A 218 -13.71 7.18 3.42
CA TYR A 218 -12.73 7.78 4.32
C TYR A 218 -13.38 8.85 5.21
N ASP A 219 -14.11 9.80 4.61
CA ASP A 219 -14.74 10.91 5.32
C ASP A 219 -15.84 10.44 6.27
N ARG A 220 -16.61 9.42 5.89
CA ARG A 220 -17.60 8.80 6.77
C ARG A 220 -16.97 8.27 8.05
N PHE A 221 -15.84 7.57 7.92
CA PHE A 221 -15.11 7.10 9.10
C PHE A 221 -14.57 8.28 9.92
N GLU A 222 -14.03 9.32 9.29
CA GLU A 222 -13.51 10.48 10.02
C GLU A 222 -14.62 11.21 10.81
N LEU A 223 -15.83 11.28 10.27
CA LEU A 223 -16.97 11.93 10.93
C LEU A 223 -17.56 11.06 12.04
N ALA A 224 -17.81 9.79 11.77
CA ALA A 224 -18.53 8.90 12.69
C ALA A 224 -17.60 8.14 13.65
N LYS A 225 -16.32 7.99 13.33
CA LYS A 225 -15.39 7.06 13.99
C LYS A 225 -15.94 5.64 14.09
N MET A 226 -16.72 5.27 13.07
CA MET A 226 -17.28 3.93 12.86
C MET A 226 -16.98 3.50 11.42
N PRO A 227 -16.52 2.27 11.19
CA PRO A 227 -16.34 1.76 9.83
C PRO A 227 -17.67 1.81 9.08
N PRO A 228 -17.77 2.51 7.92
CA PRO A 228 -18.98 2.50 7.14
C PRO A 228 -19.24 1.10 6.57
N SER A 229 -20.48 0.67 6.50
CA SER A 229 -20.81 -0.45 5.61
C SER A 229 -20.58 -0.03 4.17
N TRP A 230 -20.16 -0.96 3.30
CA TRP A 230 -19.95 -0.65 1.88
C TRP A 230 -20.57 -1.72 0.99
N ASP A 231 -21.02 -1.29 -0.17
CA ASP A 231 -21.48 -2.13 -1.27
C ASP A 231 -21.13 -1.44 -2.60
N VAL A 232 -21.61 -1.97 -3.72
CA VAL A 232 -21.33 -1.46 -5.06
C VAL A 232 -22.62 -1.40 -5.86
N CYS A 233 -22.91 -0.25 -6.46
CA CYS A 233 -23.91 -0.04 -7.51
C CYS A 233 -23.38 1.03 -8.48
N GLU A 234 -23.88 1.06 -9.72
CA GLU A 234 -23.35 1.94 -10.79
C GLU A 234 -21.81 1.84 -10.95
N LYS A 235 -21.24 0.67 -10.63
CA LYS A 235 -19.80 0.41 -10.58
C LYS A 235 -19.01 1.37 -9.68
N LYS A 236 -19.65 1.86 -8.60
CA LYS A 236 -19.01 2.72 -7.58
C LYS A 236 -19.18 2.09 -6.20
N TYR A 237 -18.22 2.30 -5.32
CA TYR A 237 -18.46 2.09 -3.91
C TYR A 237 -19.55 3.02 -3.43
N VAL A 238 -20.47 2.49 -2.66
CA VAL A 238 -21.48 3.23 -1.91
C VAL A 238 -21.41 2.83 -0.46
N PHE A 239 -21.65 3.79 0.42
CA PHE A 239 -21.45 3.61 1.84
C PHE A 239 -22.75 3.85 2.61
N ASP A 240 -23.04 2.94 3.57
CA ASP A 240 -24.24 2.95 4.40
C ASP A 240 -25.53 3.05 3.58
N LEU A 241 -25.52 2.47 2.38
CA LEU A 241 -26.64 2.38 1.48
C LEU A 241 -27.12 0.93 1.41
N LYS A 242 -28.43 0.73 1.61
CA LYS A 242 -29.07 -0.59 1.59
C LYS A 242 -30.38 -0.53 0.84
N ARG A 243 -30.79 -1.64 0.27
CA ARG A 243 -32.18 -1.81 -0.19
C ARG A 243 -33.10 -1.96 1.02
N GLU A 244 -34.37 -1.60 0.85
CA GLU A 244 -35.39 -1.75 1.89
C GLU A 244 -35.58 -3.20 2.33
N ASP A 245 -35.45 -4.14 1.39
CA ASP A 245 -35.56 -5.59 1.64
C ASP A 245 -34.25 -6.20 2.21
N GLY A 246 -33.21 -5.39 2.39
CA GLY A 246 -31.90 -5.84 2.90
C GLY A 246 -31.09 -6.68 1.91
N SER A 247 -31.56 -6.88 0.68
CA SER A 247 -30.82 -7.61 -0.35
C SER A 247 -29.55 -6.86 -0.78
N PRO A 248 -28.48 -7.58 -1.21
CA PRO A 248 -27.27 -6.97 -1.75
C PRO A 248 -27.58 -6.10 -2.99
N LEU A 249 -26.85 -5.00 -3.16
CA LEU A 249 -26.94 -4.17 -4.35
C LEU A 249 -26.34 -4.91 -5.55
N GLU A 250 -26.85 -4.67 -6.74
CA GLU A 250 -26.25 -5.17 -7.98
C GLU A 250 -25.19 -4.18 -8.48
N ALA A 251 -23.96 -4.67 -8.72
CA ALA A 251 -22.81 -3.81 -8.98
C ALA A 251 -22.94 -2.89 -10.20
N ALA A 252 -23.72 -3.29 -11.23
CA ALA A 252 -23.96 -2.50 -12.44
C ALA A 252 -25.30 -1.79 -12.45
N ALA A 253 -26.22 -2.11 -11.52
CA ALA A 253 -27.56 -1.52 -11.47
C ALA A 253 -27.53 -0.12 -10.86
N ALA A 254 -28.63 0.62 -11.10
CA ALA A 254 -28.86 1.92 -10.46
C ALA A 254 -28.88 1.79 -8.93
N CYS A 255 -28.30 2.77 -8.27
CA CYS A 255 -28.30 2.82 -6.82
C CYS A 255 -29.72 3.15 -6.28
N PRO A 256 -30.15 2.54 -5.18
CA PRO A 256 -31.39 2.94 -4.53
C PRO A 256 -31.29 4.36 -3.97
N PRO A 257 -32.41 5.04 -3.73
CA PRO A 257 -32.41 6.36 -3.11
C PRO A 257 -31.75 6.31 -1.73
N ARG A 258 -30.97 7.33 -1.42
CA ARG A 258 -30.30 7.45 -0.12
C ARG A 258 -31.22 8.17 0.87
N SER A 259 -31.31 7.66 2.08
CA SER A 259 -31.97 8.37 3.18
C SER A 259 -31.16 9.57 3.66
N ASN A 260 -31.86 10.67 3.96
CA ASN A 260 -31.23 11.84 4.57
C ASN A 260 -31.16 11.65 6.10
N ASP A 261 -30.03 11.24 6.59
CA ASP A 261 -29.70 11.21 8.01
C ASP A 261 -28.68 12.30 8.37
N SER A 262 -28.43 12.48 9.66
CA SER A 262 -27.50 13.50 10.17
C SER A 262 -26.05 13.29 9.69
N LEU A 263 -25.61 12.04 9.55
CA LEU A 263 -24.28 11.71 9.05
C LEU A 263 -24.15 12.05 7.56
N TRP A 264 -25.19 11.78 6.77
CA TRP A 264 -25.22 12.17 5.35
C TRP A 264 -25.16 13.68 5.17
N THR A 265 -25.93 14.44 5.98
CA THR A 265 -25.91 15.91 5.95
C THR A 265 -24.51 16.45 6.32
N ALA A 266 -23.89 15.90 7.37
CA ALA A 266 -22.54 16.28 7.77
C ALA A 266 -21.49 15.94 6.69
N LEU A 267 -21.65 14.79 6.02
CA LEU A 267 -20.77 14.38 4.92
C LEU A 267 -20.89 15.35 3.73
N GLN A 268 -22.11 15.71 3.33
CA GLN A 268 -22.33 16.66 2.23
C GLN A 268 -21.70 18.04 2.55
N ALA A 269 -21.86 18.53 3.77
CA ALA A 269 -21.24 19.78 4.20
C ALA A 269 -19.69 19.68 4.15
N LYS A 270 -19.12 18.56 4.62
CA LYS A 270 -17.68 18.33 4.53
C LYS A 270 -17.21 18.25 3.07
N GLN A 271 -17.92 17.52 2.21
CA GLN A 271 -17.59 17.40 0.79
C GLN A 271 -17.60 18.75 0.10
N ALA A 272 -18.61 19.58 0.34
CA ALA A 272 -18.68 20.93 -0.23
C ALA A 272 -17.48 21.81 0.21
N ALA A 273 -17.11 21.75 1.48
CA ALA A 273 -15.94 22.47 2.00
C ALA A 273 -14.61 21.94 1.37
N ASP A 274 -14.47 20.64 1.30
CA ASP A 274 -13.29 19.99 0.71
C ASP A 274 -13.18 20.27 -0.80
N ASP A 275 -14.28 20.31 -1.53
CA ASP A 275 -14.32 20.65 -2.96
C ASP A 275 -13.87 22.09 -3.23
N ALA A 276 -14.21 23.03 -2.35
CA ALA A 276 -13.73 24.41 -2.45
C ALA A 276 -12.21 24.46 -2.30
N VAL A 277 -11.66 23.74 -1.31
CA VAL A 277 -10.20 23.65 -1.10
C VAL A 277 -9.53 22.94 -2.29
N TYR A 278 -10.09 21.81 -2.75
CA TYR A 278 -9.56 21.06 -3.91
C TYR A 278 -9.44 21.96 -5.15
N LYS A 279 -10.50 22.70 -5.51
CA LYS A 279 -10.50 23.60 -6.66
C LYS A 279 -9.44 24.70 -6.53
N THR A 280 -9.31 25.29 -5.35
CA THR A 280 -8.31 26.32 -5.08
C THR A 280 -6.89 25.79 -5.25
N GLU A 281 -6.61 24.60 -4.70
CA GLU A 281 -5.30 23.96 -4.79
C GLU A 281 -4.96 23.55 -6.24
N VAL A 282 -5.91 22.99 -7.00
CA VAL A 282 -5.72 22.66 -8.42
C VAL A 282 -5.34 23.91 -9.21
N ALA A 283 -6.06 25.03 -9.00
CA ALA A 283 -5.76 26.28 -9.68
C ALA A 283 -4.35 26.81 -9.31
N ALA A 284 -3.97 26.73 -8.04
CA ALA A 284 -2.65 27.13 -7.57
C ALA A 284 -1.53 26.26 -8.18
N ILE A 285 -1.73 24.94 -8.25
CA ILE A 285 -0.78 24.00 -8.87
C ILE A 285 -0.63 24.34 -10.35
N SER A 286 -1.72 24.45 -11.12
CA SER A 286 -1.70 24.78 -12.55
C SER A 286 -1.02 26.12 -12.83
N SER A 287 -1.27 27.14 -12.00
CA SER A 287 -0.60 28.45 -12.13
C SER A 287 0.92 28.35 -11.91
N ARG A 288 1.34 27.57 -10.92
CA ARG A 288 2.78 27.32 -10.63
C ARG A 288 3.46 26.57 -11.75
N GLU A 289 2.81 25.53 -12.28
CA GLU A 289 3.33 24.74 -13.41
C GLU A 289 3.48 25.60 -14.66
N ALA A 290 2.47 26.44 -14.97
CA ALA A 290 2.54 27.37 -16.09
C ALA A 290 3.70 28.37 -15.95
N LYS A 291 3.90 28.94 -14.75
CA LYS A 291 5.04 29.85 -14.48
C LYS A 291 6.37 29.13 -14.62
N ASN A 292 6.49 27.91 -14.12
CA ASN A 292 7.72 27.10 -14.25
C ASN A 292 8.00 26.78 -15.73
N ALA A 293 6.99 26.38 -16.50
CA ALA A 293 7.13 26.11 -17.91
C ALA A 293 7.58 27.36 -18.69
N ALA A 294 6.97 28.49 -18.41
CA ALA A 294 7.37 29.78 -19.02
C ALA A 294 8.81 30.17 -18.66
N ALA A 295 9.25 29.97 -17.43
CA ALA A 295 10.63 30.24 -17.03
C ALA A 295 11.65 29.33 -17.74
N VAL A 296 11.34 28.02 -17.85
CA VAL A 296 12.19 27.07 -18.59
C VAL A 296 12.28 27.45 -20.07
N GLN A 297 11.17 27.85 -20.68
CA GLN A 297 11.16 28.31 -22.08
C GLN A 297 11.98 29.58 -22.27
N ALA A 298 11.81 30.57 -21.40
CA ALA A 298 12.59 31.82 -21.47
C ALA A 298 14.10 31.57 -21.29
N GLU A 299 14.50 30.65 -20.42
CA GLU A 299 15.90 30.25 -20.26
C GLU A 299 16.46 29.57 -21.53
N ALA A 300 15.68 28.69 -22.16
CA ALA A 300 16.05 28.03 -23.39
C ALA A 300 16.22 29.03 -24.54
N GLU A 301 15.30 29.99 -24.68
CA GLU A 301 15.38 31.07 -25.69
C GLU A 301 16.60 31.98 -25.44
N ALA A 302 16.88 32.33 -24.18
CA ALA A 302 18.07 33.15 -23.85
C ALA A 302 19.38 32.40 -24.18
N LYS A 303 19.47 31.10 -23.89
CA LYS A 303 20.62 30.26 -24.26
C LYS A 303 20.79 30.18 -25.79
N ALA A 304 19.70 29.99 -26.53
CA ALA A 304 19.73 29.98 -28.01
C ALA A 304 20.19 31.31 -28.59
N ALA A 305 19.68 32.43 -28.06
CA ALA A 305 20.08 33.76 -28.47
C ALA A 305 21.56 34.07 -28.15
N ALA A 306 22.04 33.62 -26.96
CA ALA A 306 23.46 33.79 -26.62
C ALA A 306 24.38 32.98 -27.54
N LYS A 307 24.00 31.75 -27.89
CA LYS A 307 24.73 30.92 -28.85
C LYS A 307 24.76 31.58 -30.25
N ALA A 308 23.63 32.04 -30.74
CA ALA A 308 23.56 32.73 -32.04
C ALA A 308 24.44 33.97 -32.09
N ARG A 309 24.51 34.75 -31.00
CA ARG A 309 25.44 35.92 -30.92
C ARG A 309 26.89 35.46 -30.89
N GLY A 310 27.24 34.39 -30.21
CA GLY A 310 28.58 33.80 -30.20
C GLY A 310 29.02 33.34 -31.58
N ASP A 311 28.14 32.62 -32.28
CA ASP A 311 28.38 32.13 -33.65
C ASP A 311 28.54 33.30 -34.64
N ALA A 312 27.72 34.36 -34.53
CA ALA A 312 27.81 35.55 -35.33
C ALA A 312 29.14 36.33 -35.11
N MET A 313 29.56 36.43 -33.81
CA MET A 313 30.85 37.08 -33.47
C MET A 313 32.02 36.23 -33.95
N GLY A 314 31.97 34.92 -33.86
CA GLY A 314 32.99 33.99 -34.36
C GLY A 314 33.16 34.12 -35.90
N ASN A 315 32.04 34.17 -36.61
CA ASN A 315 32.06 34.40 -38.08
C ASN A 315 32.59 35.78 -38.47
N PHE A 316 32.27 36.83 -37.72
CA PHE A 316 32.76 38.18 -37.94
C PHE A 316 34.30 38.29 -37.74
N VAL A 317 34.81 37.71 -36.65
CA VAL A 317 36.24 37.67 -36.35
C VAL A 317 36.99 36.78 -37.35
N GLY A 318 36.41 35.60 -37.71
CA GLY A 318 36.98 34.73 -38.75
C GLY A 318 37.08 35.41 -40.13
N GLY A 319 36.09 36.23 -40.46
CA GLY A 319 36.13 37.07 -41.75
C GLY A 319 37.15 38.19 -41.73
N LEU A 320 37.52 38.72 -40.57
CA LEU A 320 38.53 39.78 -40.43
C LEU A 320 39.97 39.25 -40.49
N PHE A 321 40.22 38.00 -40.13
CA PHE A 321 41.59 37.43 -40.10
C PHE A 321 41.80 36.24 -41.04
N GLY A 322 40.80 35.86 -41.84
CA GLY A 322 40.84 34.73 -42.75
C GLY A 322 40.89 35.12 -44.21
N GLY A 323 42.04 35.64 -44.66
CA GLY A 323 42.40 35.71 -46.11
C GLY A 323 42.98 34.34 -46.49
N GLY A 324 42.18 33.38 -46.86
CA GLY A 324 42.65 32.11 -47.39
C GLY A 324 41.45 31.20 -47.68
N GLN A 325 41.05 31.14 -48.94
CA GLN A 325 39.99 30.30 -49.44
C GLN A 325 40.44 28.83 -49.46
N PRO A 326 39.85 27.91 -48.77
CA PRO A 326 40.06 26.50 -49.04
C PRO A 326 39.20 26.06 -50.23
N ALA A 327 39.75 25.23 -51.07
CA ALA A 327 39.12 24.65 -52.26
C ALA A 327 37.92 23.75 -51.84
N PRO A 328 36.90 23.56 -52.69
CA PRO A 328 35.73 22.75 -52.37
C PRO A 328 36.12 21.27 -52.28
N ALA A 329 35.88 20.68 -51.14
CA ALA A 329 35.95 19.25 -50.96
C ALA A 329 34.69 18.56 -51.52
N GLU A 330 34.90 17.58 -52.36
CA GLU A 330 33.87 16.74 -52.97
C GLU A 330 33.05 16.02 -51.90
N THR A 331 31.73 16.04 -52.07
CA THR A 331 30.73 15.35 -51.24
C THR A 331 30.73 13.86 -51.56
N PRO A 332 30.83 12.97 -50.56
CA PRO A 332 30.38 11.59 -50.73
C PRO A 332 28.85 11.51 -50.56
N THR A 333 28.22 10.99 -51.57
CA THR A 333 26.80 10.64 -51.60
C THR A 333 26.56 9.45 -50.66
N GLU A 334 25.80 9.61 -49.59
CA GLU A 334 25.34 8.50 -48.75
C GLU A 334 23.83 8.40 -48.81
N ALA A 335 23.37 7.17 -49.03
CA ALA A 335 21.99 6.78 -49.24
C ALA A 335 21.17 6.79 -47.93
N PRO A 336 19.81 6.87 -47.98
CA PRO A 336 19.00 7.01 -46.78
C PRO A 336 18.78 5.65 -46.08
N ALA A 337 19.11 5.57 -44.79
CA ALA A 337 18.72 4.47 -43.92
C ALA A 337 17.45 4.82 -43.18
N SER A 338 16.40 4.04 -43.45
CA SER A 338 15.16 3.96 -42.72
C SER A 338 15.36 3.24 -41.39
N GLY A 339 14.73 3.71 -40.30
CA GLY A 339 14.64 2.93 -39.07
C GLY A 339 14.25 3.78 -37.89
N GLY A 340 12.94 3.94 -37.67
CA GLY A 340 12.40 4.51 -36.43
C GLY A 340 12.53 3.53 -35.29
N GLY A 341 13.06 3.98 -34.16
CA GLY A 341 13.03 3.32 -32.90
C GLY A 341 12.76 4.32 -31.80
N ALA A 342 11.63 4.18 -31.13
CA ALA A 342 11.29 5.02 -29.99
C ALA A 342 12.25 4.74 -28.80
N PRO A 343 12.59 5.74 -27.98
CA PRO A 343 13.48 5.53 -26.85
C PRO A 343 12.82 4.76 -25.72
N VAL A 344 13.50 3.72 -25.26
CA VAL A 344 13.15 2.94 -24.05
C VAL A 344 13.51 3.77 -22.83
N PRO A 345 12.61 3.90 -21.82
CA PRO A 345 12.95 4.60 -20.59
C PRO A 345 13.95 3.80 -19.73
N ALA A 346 14.92 4.49 -19.16
CA ALA A 346 15.96 3.95 -18.31
C ALA A 346 15.41 3.39 -16.98
N PRO A 347 16.01 2.31 -16.43
CA PRO A 347 15.59 1.75 -15.13
C PRO A 347 16.02 2.64 -13.97
N ALA A 348 15.17 2.71 -12.94
CA ALA A 348 15.43 3.42 -11.70
C ALA A 348 16.61 2.82 -10.92
N PRO A 349 17.36 3.63 -10.14
CA PRO A 349 18.51 3.17 -9.40
C PRO A 349 18.10 2.24 -8.26
N LYS A 350 18.82 1.13 -8.11
CA LYS A 350 18.72 0.21 -6.97
C LYS A 350 19.31 0.90 -5.74
N GLY A 351 18.48 1.14 -4.73
CA GLY A 351 18.94 1.51 -3.40
C GLY A 351 19.63 0.32 -2.74
N THR A 352 20.80 0.55 -2.19
CA THR A 352 21.60 -0.34 -1.36
C THR A 352 20.94 -0.53 0.00
#